data_afd6e84484cc58cb295dd2fcf986f7e6
#
_entry.id   afd6e84484cc58cb295dd2fcf986f7e6
#
_cell.length_a   1.000
_cell.length_b   1.000
_cell.length_c   1.000
_cell.angle_alpha   90.00
_cell.angle_beta   90.00
_cell.angle_gamma   90.00
#
_symmetry.space_group_name_H-M   'P 1'
#
loop_
_entity.id
_entity.type
_entity.pdbx_description
1 polymer ?
#
loop_
_entity_poly.entity_id
_entity_poly.type
_entity_poly.pdbx_seq_one_letter_code
_entity_poly.pdbx_strand_id
1 'polypeptide(L)'
;DRPQVRGRAGLTQLGLPYAHDAAITRHLAAFLARQVAATADLEGFTGALPDGATFLHPTAVLFNGGVFKSELLAERTLGTINSWLAAEGAPAARPLEGADLDLAVARGGAYYGYVRRGQGVRIRGGTARSYYVAIESVMPAVPGMQPPVQALCLAPFGMEEGSDAALPEQEFGLVVGEAVRFRFFGSSVRRQDQVGTLLADWEPDELQELAEIQTTLPAEGRADGEVVRVKLHARVTEAGTLELEALPHDGPERWKVEFDARDAGGSADAVAKAAD
;
A
#
# COMPACT_ATOMS: atom_id res chain seq x y z
N ASP A 1 -9.44 -21.51 -7.54
CA ASP A 1 -10.33 -21.23 -6.37
C ASP A 1 -9.93 -19.89 -5.75
N ARG A 2 -10.93 -19.04 -5.47
CA ARG A 2 -10.69 -17.75 -4.80
C ARG A 2 -10.83 -17.91 -3.29
N PRO A 3 -10.12 -17.08 -2.46
CA PRO A 3 -10.30 -17.05 -1.01
C PRO A 3 -11.77 -16.77 -0.66
N GLN A 4 -12.26 -17.44 0.37
CA GLN A 4 -13.61 -17.22 0.87
C GLN A 4 -13.65 -15.92 1.69
N VAL A 5 -14.52 -14.99 1.31
CA VAL A 5 -14.81 -13.78 2.08
C VAL A 5 -16.12 -14.02 2.84
N ARG A 6 -16.04 -14.06 4.17
CA ARG A 6 -17.24 -14.10 5.03
C ARG A 6 -17.67 -12.67 5.35
N GLY A 7 -18.98 -12.44 5.43
CA GLY A 7 -19.50 -11.17 5.92
C GLY A 7 -18.97 -10.87 7.32
N ARG A 8 -18.59 -9.60 7.58
CA ARG A 8 -18.10 -9.16 8.90
C ARG A 8 -19.22 -9.25 9.93
N ALA A 9 -18.94 -9.87 11.07
CA ALA A 9 -19.82 -9.77 12.24
C ALA A 9 -19.73 -8.36 12.85
N GLY A 10 -20.85 -7.81 13.33
CA GLY A 10 -20.89 -6.47 13.92
C GLY A 10 -20.05 -6.31 15.19
N LEU A 11 -19.69 -7.43 15.85
CA LEU A 11 -18.79 -7.46 17.00
C LEU A 11 -17.78 -8.60 16.80
N THR A 12 -16.49 -8.28 16.89
CA THR A 12 -15.40 -9.25 16.84
C THR A 12 -14.48 -9.04 18.04
N GLN A 13 -13.86 -10.11 18.50
CA GLN A 13 -12.85 -10.03 19.55
C GLN A 13 -11.60 -9.35 18.98
N LEU A 14 -11.01 -8.41 19.71
CA LEU A 14 -9.75 -7.79 19.35
C LEU A 14 -8.65 -8.84 19.29
N GLY A 15 -7.98 -8.94 18.16
CA GLY A 15 -6.90 -9.90 17.91
C GLY A 15 -6.12 -9.52 16.66
N LEU A 16 -5.11 -10.31 16.32
CA LEU A 16 -4.35 -10.10 15.07
C LEU A 16 -5.27 -10.25 13.84
N PRO A 17 -5.09 -9.44 12.79
CA PRO A 17 -5.92 -9.47 11.60
C PRO A 17 -5.57 -10.68 10.72
N TYR A 18 -5.99 -11.87 11.14
CA TYR A 18 -5.82 -13.07 10.33
C TYR A 18 -6.82 -13.11 9.18
N ALA A 19 -6.36 -13.61 8.03
CA ALA A 19 -7.26 -13.89 6.91
C ALA A 19 -8.34 -14.92 7.31
N HIS A 20 -9.60 -14.65 6.95
CA HIS A 20 -10.71 -15.54 7.26
C HIS A 20 -10.60 -16.93 6.62
N ASP A 21 -9.96 -17.02 5.45
CA ASP A 21 -9.64 -18.29 4.79
C ASP A 21 -8.20 -18.68 5.12
N ALA A 22 -8.05 -19.77 5.86
CA ALA A 22 -6.74 -20.31 6.24
C ALA A 22 -6.01 -21.04 5.10
N ALA A 23 -6.64 -21.19 3.92
CA ALA A 23 -6.06 -21.93 2.82
C ALA A 23 -5.01 -21.10 2.06
N ILE A 24 -3.75 -21.23 2.45
CA ILE A 24 -2.58 -20.54 1.83
C ILE A 24 -2.62 -20.66 0.30
N THR A 25 -2.91 -21.85 -0.22
CA THR A 25 -2.94 -22.11 -1.66
C THR A 25 -4.01 -21.31 -2.41
N ARG A 26 -5.16 -20.98 -1.79
CA ARG A 26 -6.18 -20.13 -2.42
C ARG A 26 -5.74 -18.67 -2.54
N HIS A 27 -5.08 -18.16 -1.51
CA HIS A 27 -4.51 -16.82 -1.55
C HIS A 27 -3.41 -16.74 -2.61
N LEU A 28 -2.56 -17.77 -2.68
CA LEU A 28 -1.51 -17.87 -3.67
C LEU A 28 -2.06 -17.96 -5.11
N ALA A 29 -3.09 -18.77 -5.34
CA ALA A 29 -3.76 -18.84 -6.65
C ALA A 29 -4.33 -17.47 -7.07
N ALA A 30 -5.03 -16.78 -6.15
CA ALA A 30 -5.58 -15.46 -6.42
C ALA A 30 -4.49 -14.41 -6.66
N PHE A 31 -3.35 -14.51 -5.97
CA PHE A 31 -2.19 -13.64 -6.18
C PHE A 31 -1.58 -13.87 -7.57
N LEU A 32 -1.21 -15.10 -7.90
CA LEU A 32 -0.58 -15.44 -9.18
C LEU A 32 -1.47 -15.10 -10.38
N ALA A 33 -2.79 -15.31 -10.26
CA ALA A 33 -3.74 -14.97 -11.31
C ALA A 33 -3.79 -13.46 -11.60
N ARG A 34 -3.66 -12.61 -10.57
CA ARG A 34 -3.63 -11.15 -10.76
C ARG A 34 -2.33 -10.64 -11.38
N GLN A 35 -1.25 -11.43 -11.34
CA GLN A 35 0.07 -11.01 -11.82
C GLN A 35 0.36 -11.40 -13.27
N VAL A 36 -0.59 -11.98 -14.00
CA VAL A 36 -0.40 -12.38 -15.42
C VAL A 36 0.11 -11.21 -16.26
N ALA A 37 -0.50 -10.03 -16.12
CA ALA A 37 -0.10 -8.84 -16.87
C ALA A 37 1.18 -8.16 -16.35
N ALA A 38 1.60 -8.46 -15.13
CA ALA A 38 2.71 -7.74 -14.47
C ALA A 38 4.07 -8.01 -15.13
N THR A 39 4.21 -9.11 -15.87
CA THR A 39 5.46 -9.47 -16.56
C THR A 39 5.62 -8.77 -17.91
N ALA A 40 4.53 -8.24 -18.49
CA ALA A 40 4.56 -7.57 -19.78
C ALA A 40 5.37 -6.25 -19.75
N ASP A 41 5.41 -5.60 -18.58
CA ASP A 41 6.05 -4.29 -18.37
C ASP A 41 7.46 -4.40 -17.75
N LEU A 42 7.97 -5.64 -17.52
CA LEU A 42 9.29 -5.84 -16.94
C LEU A 42 10.40 -5.76 -17.98
N GLU A 43 11.21 -4.70 -17.95
CA GLU A 43 12.41 -4.59 -18.78
C GLU A 43 13.36 -5.79 -18.50
N GLY A 44 13.80 -6.45 -19.57
CA GLY A 44 14.73 -7.58 -19.49
C GLY A 44 14.10 -8.92 -19.12
N PHE A 45 12.79 -9.00 -18.90
CA PHE A 45 12.09 -10.27 -18.74
C PHE A 45 11.89 -10.95 -20.09
N THR A 46 12.69 -11.99 -20.34
CA THR A 46 12.67 -12.75 -21.63
C THR A 46 11.68 -13.93 -21.62
N GLY A 47 11.05 -14.20 -20.47
CA GLY A 47 10.10 -15.30 -20.29
C GLY A 47 8.67 -14.82 -20.56
N ALA A 48 8.27 -14.73 -21.83
CA ALA A 48 6.85 -14.52 -22.13
C ALA A 48 6.04 -15.69 -21.57
N LEU A 49 4.95 -15.37 -20.85
CA LEU A 49 3.97 -16.38 -20.48
C LEU A 49 3.36 -16.98 -21.75
N PRO A 50 3.02 -18.29 -21.77
CA PRO A 50 2.31 -18.89 -22.88
C PRO A 50 1.01 -18.12 -23.17
N ASP A 51 0.60 -18.08 -24.44
CA ASP A 51 -0.68 -17.51 -24.84
C ASP A 51 -1.81 -18.25 -24.09
N GLY A 52 -2.67 -17.48 -23.43
CA GLY A 52 -3.79 -18.01 -22.65
C GLY A 52 -3.43 -18.45 -21.23
N ALA A 53 -2.23 -18.16 -20.71
CA ALA A 53 -1.89 -18.40 -19.32
C ALA A 53 -2.88 -17.70 -18.37
N THR A 54 -3.40 -18.42 -17.39
CA THR A 54 -4.39 -17.89 -16.44
C THR A 54 -3.76 -17.38 -15.15
N PHE A 55 -2.47 -17.63 -14.94
CA PHE A 55 -1.69 -17.16 -13.79
C PHE A 55 -0.21 -17.00 -14.14
N LEU A 56 0.53 -16.23 -13.33
CA LEU A 56 1.98 -16.10 -13.45
C LEU A 56 2.66 -17.44 -13.13
N HIS A 57 3.50 -17.94 -14.04
CA HIS A 57 4.22 -19.21 -13.89
C HIS A 57 5.53 -19.01 -13.09
N PRO A 58 5.59 -19.34 -11.79
CA PRO A 58 6.84 -19.28 -11.05
C PRO A 58 7.78 -20.42 -11.49
N THR A 59 9.06 -20.10 -11.68
CA THR A 59 10.11 -21.08 -12.00
C THR A 59 10.82 -21.60 -10.75
N ALA A 60 10.73 -20.82 -9.65
CA ALA A 60 11.32 -21.17 -8.37
C ALA A 60 10.49 -20.60 -7.21
N VAL A 61 10.55 -21.26 -6.05
CA VAL A 61 9.83 -20.86 -4.83
C VAL A 61 10.83 -20.81 -3.67
N LEU A 62 10.92 -19.65 -3.02
CA LEU A 62 11.65 -19.48 -1.77
C LEU A 62 10.65 -19.52 -0.61
N PHE A 63 10.79 -20.53 0.26
CA PHE A 63 10.01 -20.57 1.50
C PHE A 63 10.70 -19.77 2.59
N ASN A 64 9.96 -18.93 3.29
CA ASN A 64 10.43 -18.15 4.42
C ASN A 64 9.39 -18.07 5.53
N GLY A 65 9.85 -17.81 6.77
CA GLY A 65 9.00 -17.69 7.95
C GLY A 65 8.69 -19.01 8.66
N GLY A 66 8.29 -18.89 9.93
CA GLY A 66 8.15 -20.03 10.84
C GLY A 66 7.08 -21.07 10.45
N VAL A 67 6.08 -20.68 9.67
CA VAL A 67 5.03 -21.59 9.17
C VAL A 67 5.63 -22.70 8.29
N PHE A 68 6.63 -22.36 7.48
CA PHE A 68 7.28 -23.29 6.56
C PHE A 68 8.43 -24.12 7.20
N LYS A 69 8.59 -24.06 8.52
CA LYS A 69 9.34 -25.09 9.27
C LYS A 69 8.67 -26.46 9.19
N SER A 70 7.37 -26.48 8.88
CA SER A 70 6.66 -27.72 8.54
C SER A 70 6.97 -28.11 7.10
N GLU A 71 7.81 -29.13 6.92
CA GLU A 71 8.13 -29.70 5.61
C GLU A 71 6.86 -30.09 4.85
N LEU A 72 5.88 -30.68 5.55
CA LEU A 72 4.60 -31.06 4.96
C LEU A 72 3.85 -29.89 4.31
N LEU A 73 3.88 -28.70 4.95
CA LEU A 73 3.24 -27.49 4.38
C LEU A 73 4.01 -26.98 3.17
N ALA A 74 5.33 -26.98 3.24
CA ALA A 74 6.18 -26.58 2.10
C ALA A 74 5.99 -27.50 0.91
N GLU A 75 6.06 -28.81 1.11
CA GLU A 75 5.84 -29.83 0.07
C GLU A 75 4.44 -29.72 -0.55
N ARG A 76 3.40 -29.58 0.28
CA ARG A 76 2.02 -29.44 -0.18
C ARG A 76 1.84 -28.16 -1.01
N THR A 77 2.43 -27.05 -0.58
CA THR A 77 2.36 -25.79 -1.30
C THR A 77 3.05 -25.89 -2.65
N LEU A 78 4.28 -26.39 -2.68
CA LEU A 78 5.04 -26.59 -3.92
C LEU A 78 4.34 -27.60 -4.85
N GLY A 79 3.84 -28.71 -4.32
CA GLY A 79 3.11 -29.71 -5.09
C GLY A 79 1.83 -29.14 -5.72
N THR A 80 1.13 -28.24 -5.01
CA THR A 80 -0.06 -27.56 -5.53
C THR A 80 0.32 -26.60 -6.67
N ILE A 81 1.37 -25.80 -6.51
CA ILE A 81 1.87 -24.91 -7.59
C ILE A 81 2.24 -25.75 -8.82
N ASN A 82 2.98 -26.84 -8.61
CA ASN A 82 3.41 -27.70 -9.70
C ASN A 82 2.24 -28.41 -10.40
N SER A 83 1.16 -28.73 -9.68
CA SER A 83 -0.06 -29.25 -10.30
C SER A 83 -0.75 -28.23 -11.21
N TRP A 84 -0.74 -26.94 -10.83
CA TRP A 84 -1.27 -25.87 -11.68
C TRP A 84 -0.41 -25.64 -12.92
N LEU A 85 0.93 -25.60 -12.74
CA LEU A 85 1.88 -25.48 -13.85
C LEU A 85 1.72 -26.62 -14.85
N ALA A 86 1.62 -27.86 -14.36
CA ALA A 86 1.41 -29.02 -15.20
C ALA A 86 0.09 -28.96 -15.98
N ALA A 87 -0.98 -28.41 -15.39
CA ALA A 87 -2.26 -28.24 -16.05
C ALA A 87 -2.20 -27.26 -17.25
N GLU A 88 -1.26 -26.30 -17.22
CA GLU A 88 -0.98 -25.37 -18.33
C GLU A 88 0.25 -25.77 -19.18
N GLY A 89 0.78 -26.98 -18.97
CA GLY A 89 1.92 -27.48 -19.75
C GLY A 89 3.25 -26.79 -19.43
N ALA A 90 3.32 -26.07 -18.31
CA ALA A 90 4.51 -25.34 -17.89
C ALA A 90 5.49 -26.24 -17.09
N PRO A 91 6.80 -25.93 -17.12
CA PRO A 91 7.80 -26.65 -16.31
C PRO A 91 7.52 -26.50 -14.81
N ALA A 92 7.85 -27.54 -14.04
CA ALA A 92 7.70 -27.50 -12.59
C ALA A 92 8.63 -26.47 -11.95
N ALA A 93 8.11 -25.73 -10.96
CA ALA A 93 8.89 -24.84 -10.12
C ALA A 93 9.77 -25.66 -9.16
N ARG A 94 10.99 -25.18 -8.91
CA ARG A 94 11.90 -25.78 -7.95
C ARG A 94 11.94 -25.01 -6.64
N PRO A 95 12.14 -25.66 -5.50
CA PRO A 95 12.41 -24.95 -4.27
C PRO A 95 13.81 -24.32 -4.32
N LEU A 96 13.92 -23.10 -3.75
CA LEU A 96 15.21 -22.46 -3.51
C LEU A 96 15.70 -22.85 -2.12
N GLU A 97 16.95 -23.27 -2.05
CA GLU A 97 17.62 -23.66 -0.81
C GLU A 97 18.34 -22.48 -0.15
N GLY A 98 18.76 -22.64 1.11
CA GLY A 98 19.59 -21.68 1.83
C GLY A 98 18.83 -20.66 2.65
N ALA A 99 17.50 -20.72 2.72
CA ALA A 99 16.71 -19.89 3.64
C ALA A 99 16.89 -20.39 5.09
N ASP A 100 17.27 -19.50 5.99
CA ASP A 100 17.24 -19.74 7.44
C ASP A 100 15.93 -19.20 8.00
N LEU A 101 14.99 -20.09 8.27
CA LEU A 101 13.62 -19.73 8.66
C LEU A 101 13.52 -19.02 10.02
N ASP A 102 14.57 -19.10 10.85
CA ASP A 102 14.64 -18.41 12.13
C ASP A 102 15.30 -17.04 12.02
N LEU A 103 16.38 -16.94 11.25
CA LEU A 103 17.24 -15.76 11.21
C LEU A 103 17.06 -14.91 9.94
N ALA A 104 16.19 -15.29 9.00
CA ALA A 104 16.04 -14.58 7.74
C ALA A 104 15.72 -13.11 7.92
N VAL A 105 14.82 -12.76 8.85
CA VAL A 105 14.43 -11.36 9.14
C VAL A 105 15.62 -10.59 9.72
N ALA A 106 16.34 -11.16 10.70
CA ALA A 106 17.47 -10.51 11.33
C ALA A 106 18.62 -10.29 10.33
N ARG A 107 18.91 -11.29 9.49
CA ARG A 107 19.91 -11.19 8.41
C ARG A 107 19.50 -10.17 7.36
N GLY A 108 18.20 -10.15 6.98
CA GLY A 108 17.65 -9.16 6.07
C GLY A 108 17.78 -7.75 6.62
N GLY A 109 17.48 -7.51 7.90
CA GLY A 109 17.66 -6.22 8.56
C GLY A 109 19.12 -5.77 8.60
N ALA A 110 20.03 -6.69 8.91
CA ALA A 110 21.47 -6.38 8.89
C ALA A 110 21.96 -6.03 7.47
N TYR A 111 21.52 -6.80 6.48
CA TYR A 111 21.84 -6.54 5.06
C TYR A 111 21.23 -5.22 4.57
N TYR A 112 20.01 -4.89 4.99
CA TYR A 112 19.38 -3.61 4.69
C TYR A 112 20.18 -2.43 5.25
N GLY A 113 20.66 -2.53 6.50
CA GLY A 113 21.58 -1.54 7.08
C GLY A 113 22.89 -1.39 6.28
N TYR A 114 23.41 -2.48 5.73
CA TYR A 114 24.59 -2.48 4.86
C TYR A 114 24.31 -1.77 3.53
N VAL A 115 23.17 -2.06 2.92
CA VAL A 115 22.72 -1.42 1.67
C VAL A 115 22.48 0.09 1.86
N ARG A 116 21.92 0.51 2.99
CA ARG A 116 21.75 1.94 3.31
C ARG A 116 23.07 2.72 3.41
N ARG A 117 24.17 2.03 3.63
CA ARG A 117 25.53 2.60 3.61
C ARG A 117 26.13 2.65 2.19
N GLY A 118 25.34 2.41 1.17
CA GLY A 118 25.76 2.45 -0.23
C GLY A 118 26.50 1.20 -0.70
N GLN A 119 26.38 0.08 0.04
CA GLN A 119 27.08 -1.17 -0.28
C GLN A 119 26.05 -2.28 -0.57
N GLY A 120 26.42 -3.23 -1.44
CA GLY A 120 25.56 -4.35 -1.80
C GLY A 120 24.49 -4.00 -2.84
N VAL A 121 23.51 -4.89 -2.99
CA VAL A 121 22.41 -4.75 -3.96
C VAL A 121 21.14 -4.40 -3.21
N ARG A 122 20.56 -3.25 -3.53
CA ARG A 122 19.26 -2.86 -3.00
C ARG A 122 18.16 -3.50 -3.85
N ILE A 123 17.32 -4.30 -3.21
CA ILE A 123 16.04 -4.70 -3.80
C ILE A 123 15.12 -3.48 -3.66
N ARG A 124 14.72 -2.91 -4.78
CA ARG A 124 13.78 -1.79 -4.78
C ARG A 124 12.38 -2.36 -4.70
N GLY A 125 11.68 -1.99 -3.64
CA GLY A 125 10.25 -2.19 -3.49
C GLY A 125 9.55 -0.87 -3.77
N GLY A 126 8.32 -0.92 -4.22
CA GLY A 126 7.50 0.26 -4.42
C GLY A 126 6.06 0.02 -4.00
N THR A 127 5.30 1.10 -3.94
CA THR A 127 3.87 1.02 -3.64
C THR A 127 3.14 0.12 -4.64
N ALA A 128 2.33 -0.81 -4.16
CA ALA A 128 1.55 -1.72 -5.00
C ALA A 128 0.34 -1.04 -5.66
N ARG A 129 0.09 0.22 -5.31
CA ARG A 129 -1.01 1.06 -5.79
C ARG A 129 -0.56 2.51 -5.84
N SER A 130 -1.25 3.33 -6.63
CA SER A 130 -1.21 4.78 -6.45
C SER A 130 -2.13 5.17 -5.29
N TYR A 131 -1.72 6.11 -4.46
CA TYR A 131 -2.46 6.57 -3.28
C TYR A 131 -2.81 8.05 -3.42
N TYR A 132 -4.04 8.39 -3.02
CA TYR A 132 -4.59 9.72 -3.14
C TYR A 132 -5.24 10.15 -1.83
N VAL A 133 -5.26 11.45 -1.58
CA VAL A 133 -6.06 12.08 -0.53
C VAL A 133 -7.18 12.91 -1.15
N ALA A 134 -8.35 12.89 -0.49
CA ALA A 134 -9.47 13.72 -0.87
C ALA A 134 -9.17 15.19 -0.55
N ILE A 135 -9.39 16.05 -1.52
CA ILE A 135 -9.37 17.52 -1.37
C ILE A 135 -10.78 18.03 -1.68
N GLU A 136 -11.39 18.73 -0.75
CA GLU A 136 -12.67 19.40 -1.01
C GLU A 136 -12.46 20.58 -1.96
N SER A 137 -13.30 20.66 -2.98
CA SER A 137 -13.28 21.76 -3.93
C SER A 137 -13.78 23.05 -3.29
N VAL A 138 -13.18 24.19 -3.64
CA VAL A 138 -13.55 25.53 -3.15
C VAL A 138 -14.89 26.04 -3.76
N MET A 139 -15.82 25.13 -4.04
CA MET A 139 -17.14 25.53 -4.53
C MET A 139 -18.06 25.95 -3.37
N PRO A 140 -18.92 26.97 -3.58
CA PRO A 140 -19.90 27.35 -2.58
C PRO A 140 -20.76 26.13 -2.18
N ALA A 141 -20.96 25.94 -0.88
CA ALA A 141 -21.82 24.88 -0.37
C ALA A 141 -23.26 25.09 -0.87
N VAL A 142 -23.79 24.11 -1.60
CA VAL A 142 -25.18 24.06 -2.01
C VAL A 142 -25.94 23.24 -0.97
N PRO A 143 -27.00 23.79 -0.32
CA PRO A 143 -27.76 23.04 0.67
C PRO A 143 -28.24 21.68 0.12
N GLY A 144 -27.88 20.58 0.80
CA GLY A 144 -28.24 19.21 0.42
C GLY A 144 -27.31 18.53 -0.57
N MET A 145 -26.26 19.19 -1.05
CA MET A 145 -25.18 18.58 -1.84
C MET A 145 -23.87 18.58 -1.05
N GLN A 146 -23.16 17.46 -1.08
CA GLN A 146 -21.79 17.42 -0.57
C GLN A 146 -20.87 18.20 -1.52
N PRO A 147 -19.86 18.93 -1.00
CA PRO A 147 -18.86 19.57 -1.85
C PRO A 147 -18.23 18.55 -2.78
N PRO A 148 -18.01 18.88 -4.06
CA PRO A 148 -17.27 17.98 -4.96
C PRO A 148 -15.86 17.78 -4.41
N VAL A 149 -15.43 16.54 -4.43
CA VAL A 149 -14.13 16.09 -3.93
C VAL A 149 -13.22 15.82 -5.11
N GLN A 150 -11.99 16.28 -5.02
CA GLN A 150 -10.91 15.97 -5.94
C GLN A 150 -9.96 14.98 -5.27
N ALA A 151 -9.29 14.13 -6.04
CA ALA A 151 -8.29 13.19 -5.51
C ALA A 151 -6.87 13.63 -5.90
N LEU A 152 -6.05 13.96 -4.90
CA LEU A 152 -4.66 14.39 -5.08
C LEU A 152 -3.73 13.19 -4.90
N CYS A 153 -2.93 12.85 -5.92
CA CYS A 153 -1.97 11.77 -5.85
C CYS A 153 -0.82 12.11 -4.91
N LEU A 154 -0.68 11.33 -3.84
CA LEU A 154 0.39 11.45 -2.85
C LEU A 154 1.58 10.56 -3.17
N ALA A 155 1.30 9.31 -3.57
CA ALA A 155 2.31 8.33 -3.92
C ALA A 155 1.86 7.58 -5.18
N PRO A 156 2.56 7.72 -6.31
CA PRO A 156 2.27 6.98 -7.52
C PRO A 156 2.60 5.50 -7.37
N PHE A 157 2.06 4.67 -8.26
CA PHE A 157 2.40 3.26 -8.36
C PHE A 157 3.92 3.07 -8.48
N GLY A 158 4.47 2.17 -7.69
CA GLY A 158 5.91 1.88 -7.71
C GLY A 158 6.79 2.91 -7.01
N MET A 159 6.24 3.91 -6.31
CA MET A 159 7.04 4.84 -5.51
C MET A 159 7.84 4.08 -4.46
N GLU A 160 9.17 4.23 -4.48
CA GLU A 160 10.08 3.47 -3.63
C GLU A 160 9.87 3.76 -2.14
N GLU A 161 9.99 2.72 -1.30
CA GLU A 161 10.03 2.87 0.16
C GLU A 161 11.22 3.73 0.57
N GLY A 162 10.98 4.63 1.53
CA GLY A 162 11.97 5.63 1.97
C GLY A 162 12.09 6.83 1.04
N SER A 163 11.21 6.97 0.04
CA SER A 163 11.17 8.14 -0.83
C SER A 163 10.27 9.23 -0.29
N ASP A 164 10.73 10.46 -0.49
CA ASP A 164 9.99 11.68 -0.18
C ASP A 164 9.53 12.35 -1.48
N ALA A 165 8.35 12.94 -1.45
CA ALA A 165 7.83 13.74 -2.53
C ALA A 165 7.20 15.02 -2.01
N ALA A 166 7.78 16.15 -2.41
CA ALA A 166 7.11 17.42 -2.26
C ALA A 166 5.95 17.47 -3.27
N LEU A 167 4.75 17.76 -2.77
CA LEU A 167 3.63 18.01 -3.65
C LEU A 167 3.82 19.38 -4.35
N PRO A 168 3.20 19.60 -5.52
CA PRO A 168 3.36 20.86 -6.25
C PRO A 168 3.12 22.07 -5.34
N GLU A 169 3.65 23.23 -5.73
CA GLU A 169 3.58 24.48 -4.94
C GLU A 169 2.17 24.99 -4.64
N GLN A 170 1.16 24.14 -4.82
CA GLN A 170 -0.22 24.43 -4.46
C GLN A 170 -0.40 24.45 -2.94
N GLU A 171 -0.99 25.51 -2.43
CA GLU A 171 -1.34 25.64 -1.04
C GLU A 171 -2.74 25.06 -0.77
N PHE A 172 -2.89 24.42 0.38
CA PHE A 172 -4.14 23.83 0.83
C PHE A 172 -4.58 24.47 2.16
N GLY A 173 -5.87 24.46 2.42
CA GLY A 173 -6.41 24.85 3.72
C GLY A 173 -6.50 23.65 4.66
N LEU A 174 -5.82 23.69 5.80
CA LEU A 174 -5.87 22.66 6.83
C LEU A 174 -6.60 23.20 8.06
N VAL A 175 -7.66 22.51 8.50
CA VAL A 175 -8.37 22.85 9.73
C VAL A 175 -7.64 22.27 10.92
N VAL A 176 -7.39 23.09 11.96
CA VAL A 176 -6.72 22.70 13.21
C VAL A 176 -7.62 22.94 14.42
N GLY A 177 -7.36 22.24 15.53
CA GLY A 177 -8.12 22.38 16.77
C GLY A 177 -9.47 21.68 16.79
N GLU A 178 -9.99 21.25 15.65
CA GLU A 178 -11.27 20.53 15.53
C GLU A 178 -11.08 19.16 14.91
N ALA A 179 -12.09 18.29 15.06
CA ALA A 179 -12.09 16.97 14.46
C ALA A 179 -12.27 17.07 12.94
N VAL A 180 -11.30 16.60 12.19
CA VAL A 180 -11.29 16.58 10.73
C VAL A 180 -11.19 15.16 10.20
N ARG A 181 -11.62 14.95 8.96
CA ARG A 181 -11.62 13.66 8.28
C ARG A 181 -10.74 13.70 7.06
N PHE A 182 -9.83 12.76 6.98
CA PHE A 182 -9.01 12.53 5.79
C PHE A 182 -9.50 11.26 5.12
N ARG A 183 -9.99 11.39 3.89
CA ARG A 183 -10.39 10.26 3.05
C ARG A 183 -9.24 9.93 2.10
N PHE A 184 -8.87 8.67 2.05
CA PHE A 184 -7.81 8.19 1.17
C PHE A 184 -8.37 7.23 0.14
N PHE A 185 -7.78 7.26 -1.05
CA PHE A 185 -8.11 6.35 -2.13
C PHE A 185 -6.87 5.62 -2.62
N GLY A 186 -7.07 4.44 -3.18
CA GLY A 186 -6.03 3.64 -3.81
C GLY A 186 -6.44 3.21 -5.21
N SER A 187 -5.49 3.17 -6.12
CA SER A 187 -5.71 2.69 -7.49
C SER A 187 -4.65 1.68 -7.90
N SER A 188 -5.07 0.52 -8.39
CA SER A 188 -4.19 -0.47 -9.03
C SER A 188 -4.11 -0.30 -10.55
N VAL A 189 -5.00 0.52 -11.14
CA VAL A 189 -5.11 0.72 -12.60
C VAL A 189 -4.45 2.01 -13.07
N ARG A 190 -4.45 3.06 -12.23
CA ARG A 190 -3.86 4.37 -12.56
C ARG A 190 -2.35 4.37 -12.23
N ARG A 191 -1.57 3.69 -13.09
CA ARG A 191 -0.13 3.50 -12.88
C ARG A 191 0.75 4.64 -13.39
N GLN A 192 0.19 5.54 -14.20
CA GLN A 192 0.94 6.63 -14.85
C GLN A 192 0.80 7.98 -14.14
N ASP A 193 -0.06 8.05 -13.12
CA ASP A 193 -0.22 9.28 -12.36
C ASP A 193 1.09 9.61 -11.62
N GLN A 194 1.36 10.89 -11.52
CA GLN A 194 2.55 11.43 -10.85
C GLN A 194 2.15 12.02 -9.50
N VAL A 195 3.13 12.20 -8.60
CA VAL A 195 2.92 12.96 -7.37
C VAL A 195 2.32 14.33 -7.71
N GLY A 196 1.25 14.71 -7.04
CA GLY A 196 0.55 15.98 -7.25
C GLY A 196 -0.46 15.97 -8.39
N THR A 197 -0.64 14.85 -9.11
CA THR A 197 -1.75 14.74 -10.08
C THR A 197 -3.07 14.92 -9.33
N LEU A 198 -3.89 15.88 -9.80
CA LEU A 198 -5.19 16.18 -9.22
C LEU A 198 -6.30 15.69 -10.16
N LEU A 199 -7.11 14.78 -9.66
CA LEU A 199 -8.24 14.21 -10.39
C LEU A 199 -9.52 14.92 -9.96
N ALA A 200 -10.21 15.57 -10.90
CA ALA A 200 -11.50 16.19 -10.65
C ALA A 200 -12.65 15.18 -10.71
N ASP A 201 -12.51 14.20 -11.59
CA ASP A 201 -13.47 13.12 -11.82
C ASP A 201 -12.74 11.80 -12.00
N TRP A 202 -13.38 10.69 -11.67
CA TRP A 202 -12.90 9.32 -11.88
C TRP A 202 -14.06 8.34 -11.93
N GLU A 203 -13.86 7.23 -12.62
CA GLU A 203 -14.83 6.14 -12.65
C GLU A 203 -14.76 5.31 -11.35
N PRO A 204 -15.89 4.69 -10.92
CA PRO A 204 -15.95 3.94 -9.65
C PRO A 204 -14.96 2.78 -9.52
N ASP A 205 -14.47 2.24 -10.63
CA ASP A 205 -13.48 1.15 -10.69
C ASP A 205 -12.03 1.65 -10.77
N GLU A 206 -11.80 2.94 -11.01
CA GLU A 206 -10.47 3.54 -11.05
C GLU A 206 -9.90 3.80 -9.66
N LEU A 207 -10.71 4.33 -8.73
CA LEU A 207 -10.32 4.62 -7.35
C LEU A 207 -11.17 3.83 -6.36
N GLN A 208 -10.50 3.09 -5.49
CA GLN A 208 -11.11 2.42 -4.35
C GLN A 208 -10.92 3.29 -3.10
N GLU A 209 -12.00 3.63 -2.42
CA GLU A 209 -11.91 4.29 -1.12
C GLU A 209 -11.27 3.34 -0.10
N LEU A 210 -10.24 3.84 0.58
CA LEU A 210 -9.52 3.17 1.65
C LEU A 210 -10.11 3.58 3.02
N ALA A 211 -9.39 3.32 4.10
CA ALA A 211 -9.81 3.75 5.41
C ALA A 211 -9.89 5.29 5.52
N GLU A 212 -10.97 5.80 6.13
CA GLU A 212 -11.09 7.20 6.54
C GLU A 212 -10.36 7.39 7.87
N ILE A 213 -9.52 8.43 7.96
CA ILE A 213 -8.85 8.81 9.20
C ILE A 213 -9.56 10.02 9.78
N GLN A 214 -10.12 9.84 10.97
CA GLN A 214 -10.67 10.95 11.74
C GLN A 214 -9.72 11.30 12.88
N THR A 215 -9.28 12.55 12.93
CA THR A 215 -8.33 13.02 13.94
C THR A 215 -8.56 14.51 14.24
N THR A 216 -8.05 14.95 15.40
CA THR A 216 -7.97 16.36 15.73
C THR A 216 -6.51 16.78 15.67
N LEU A 217 -6.18 17.65 14.75
CA LEU A 217 -4.84 18.21 14.65
C LEU A 217 -4.65 19.29 15.71
N PRO A 218 -3.52 19.32 16.43
CA PRO A 218 -3.28 20.35 17.45
C PRO A 218 -3.36 21.76 16.89
N ALA A 219 -3.99 22.68 17.62
CA ALA A 219 -4.10 24.08 17.20
C ALA A 219 -2.75 24.84 17.30
N GLU A 220 -1.80 24.37 18.12
CA GLU A 220 -0.44 24.93 18.29
C GLU A 220 -0.44 26.46 18.54
N GLY A 221 -1.39 26.92 19.39
CA GLY A 221 -1.56 28.33 19.72
C GLY A 221 -2.46 29.13 18.77
N ARG A 222 -3.03 28.50 17.76
CA ARG A 222 -4.05 29.06 16.86
C ARG A 222 -5.45 28.85 17.44
N ALA A 223 -6.45 29.46 16.83
CA ALA A 223 -7.84 29.23 17.23
C ALA A 223 -8.35 27.87 16.78
N ASP A 224 -9.21 27.23 17.59
CA ASP A 224 -9.89 26.01 17.19
C ASP A 224 -10.78 26.31 15.95
N GLY A 225 -10.71 25.41 14.96
CA GLY A 225 -11.39 25.58 13.67
C GLY A 225 -10.70 26.52 12.69
N GLU A 226 -9.52 27.06 13.03
CA GLU A 226 -8.76 27.92 12.13
C GLU A 226 -8.30 27.12 10.89
N VAL A 227 -8.43 27.76 9.71
CA VAL A 227 -7.92 27.21 8.45
C VAL A 227 -6.52 27.75 8.20
N VAL A 228 -5.53 26.88 8.29
CA VAL A 228 -4.12 27.22 8.09
C VAL A 228 -3.71 26.90 6.66
N ARG A 229 -3.01 27.82 5.99
CA ARG A 229 -2.42 27.58 4.67
C ARG A 229 -1.19 26.69 4.83
N VAL A 230 -1.20 25.55 4.15
CA VAL A 230 -0.14 24.55 4.23
C VAL A 230 0.31 24.08 2.86
N LYS A 231 1.57 23.72 2.76
CA LYS A 231 2.10 22.86 1.69
C LYS A 231 2.09 21.43 2.18
N LEU A 232 1.82 20.50 1.27
CA LEU A 232 1.79 19.09 1.58
C LEU A 232 3.08 18.41 1.13
N HIS A 233 3.54 17.47 1.95
CA HIS A 233 4.67 16.61 1.68
C HIS A 233 4.26 15.17 1.94
N ALA A 234 4.50 14.29 0.99
CA ALA A 234 4.18 12.88 1.12
C ALA A 234 5.46 12.04 1.19
N ARG A 235 5.45 11.02 2.03
CA ARG A 235 6.57 10.10 2.19
C ARG A 235 6.07 8.67 2.29
N VAL A 236 6.68 7.78 1.54
CA VAL A 236 6.55 6.34 1.75
C VAL A 236 7.64 5.90 2.71
N THR A 237 7.26 5.47 3.91
CA THR A 237 8.23 5.05 4.91
C THR A 237 8.87 3.71 4.56
N GLU A 238 9.98 3.41 5.21
CA GLU A 238 10.66 2.11 5.09
C GLU A 238 9.82 0.94 5.65
N ALA A 239 8.85 1.25 6.51
CA ALA A 239 7.87 0.29 7.01
C ALA A 239 6.72 0.03 6.03
N GLY A 240 6.63 0.80 4.92
CA GLY A 240 5.57 0.71 3.93
C GLY A 240 4.29 1.41 4.35
N THR A 241 4.37 2.37 5.27
CA THR A 241 3.29 3.30 5.58
C THR A 241 3.40 4.54 4.69
N LEU A 242 2.29 5.24 4.47
CA LEU A 242 2.27 6.53 3.82
C LEU A 242 2.09 7.63 4.87
N GLU A 243 3.03 8.54 4.92
CA GLU A 243 2.99 9.74 5.74
C GLU A 243 2.60 10.93 4.88
N LEU A 244 1.65 11.73 5.37
CA LEU A 244 1.29 13.02 4.83
C LEU A 244 1.60 14.09 5.86
N GLU A 245 2.57 14.95 5.54
CA GLU A 245 2.93 16.11 6.36
C GLU A 245 2.33 17.38 5.77
N ALA A 246 1.78 18.22 6.62
CA ALA A 246 1.31 19.54 6.29
C ALA A 246 2.23 20.58 6.95
N LEU A 247 2.85 21.40 6.12
CA LEU A 247 3.83 22.42 6.51
C LEU A 247 3.19 23.80 6.33
N PRO A 248 2.96 24.58 7.40
CA PRO A 248 2.39 25.91 7.26
C PRO A 248 3.35 26.86 6.54
N HIS A 249 2.78 27.86 5.87
CA HIS A 249 3.58 28.90 5.24
C HIS A 249 4.28 29.77 6.30
N ASP A 250 3.58 30.04 7.42
CA ASP A 250 4.04 30.88 8.52
C ASP A 250 4.06 30.04 9.81
N GLY A 251 5.24 29.65 10.25
CA GLY A 251 5.44 28.94 11.50
C GLY A 251 6.30 27.69 11.41
N PRO A 252 6.79 27.22 12.54
CA PRO A 252 7.62 26.01 12.62
C PRO A 252 6.80 24.73 12.78
N GLU A 253 5.47 24.84 12.96
CA GLU A 253 4.60 23.72 13.26
C GLU A 253 4.56 22.72 12.10
N ARG A 254 4.29 21.45 12.42
CA ARG A 254 4.12 20.39 11.45
C ARG A 254 2.99 19.48 11.87
N TRP A 255 2.08 19.20 10.96
CA TRP A 255 1.01 18.23 11.19
C TRP A 255 1.25 17.01 10.33
N LYS A 256 1.19 15.86 10.97
CA LYS A 256 1.46 14.58 10.32
C LYS A 256 0.25 13.66 10.44
N VAL A 257 -0.12 13.06 9.33
CA VAL A 257 -1.10 11.97 9.26
C VAL A 257 -0.42 10.77 8.62
N GLU A 258 -0.49 9.62 9.27
CA GLU A 258 0.14 8.39 8.80
C GLU A 258 -0.91 7.29 8.67
N PHE A 259 -0.85 6.52 7.58
CA PHE A 259 -1.69 5.35 7.42
C PHE A 259 -0.90 4.18 6.80
N ASP A 260 -1.33 2.95 7.12
CA ASP A 260 -0.71 1.76 6.57
C ASP A 260 -1.18 1.54 5.13
N ALA A 261 -0.26 1.67 4.19
CA ALA A 261 -0.51 1.45 2.77
C ALA A 261 -0.75 -0.04 2.44
N ARG A 262 -0.44 -0.96 3.35
CA ARG A 262 -0.60 -2.41 3.17
C ARG A 262 -1.98 -2.90 3.58
N ASP A 263 -2.63 -2.22 4.52
CA ASP A 263 -3.93 -2.60 5.08
C ASP A 263 -5.10 -1.90 4.38
N ALA A 264 -5.38 -2.26 3.14
CA ALA A 264 -6.55 -1.78 2.42
C ALA A 264 -7.91 -2.30 2.99
N GLY A 265 -7.98 -2.63 4.27
CA GLY A 265 -9.17 -3.22 4.90
C GLY A 265 -9.23 -3.23 6.43
N GLY A 266 -8.25 -2.68 7.12
CA GLY A 266 -8.19 -2.60 8.59
C GLY A 266 -8.37 -1.16 9.09
N SER A 267 -8.90 -0.99 10.31
CA SER A 267 -9.00 0.31 10.96
C SER A 267 -7.59 0.93 11.06
N ALA A 268 -7.39 2.06 10.43
CA ALA A 268 -6.18 2.83 10.61
C ALA A 268 -6.22 3.48 11.99
N ASP A 269 -5.30 3.08 12.87
CA ASP A 269 -4.98 3.85 14.05
C ASP A 269 -4.17 5.07 13.60
N ALA A 270 -4.87 6.16 13.35
CA ALA A 270 -4.22 7.42 13.02
C ALA A 270 -3.57 7.98 14.28
N VAL A 271 -2.27 7.97 14.30
CA VAL A 271 -1.49 8.73 15.27
C VAL A 271 -1.20 10.11 14.67
N ALA A 272 -2.04 11.08 14.98
CA ALA A 272 -1.67 12.48 14.78
C ALA A 272 -0.62 12.83 15.84
N LYS A 273 0.62 13.01 15.45
CA LYS A 273 1.69 13.54 16.31
C LYS A 273 2.08 14.92 15.77
N ALA A 274 2.09 15.92 16.66
CA ALA A 274 2.96 17.06 16.44
C ALA A 274 4.40 16.51 16.34
N ALA A 275 5.14 16.94 15.33
CA ALA A 275 6.55 16.54 15.20
C ALA A 275 7.36 17.30 16.25
N ASP A 276 8.09 16.57 17.12
CA ASP A 276 9.12 17.13 18.01
C ASP A 276 10.27 17.73 17.22
#